data_0642f0da55483f5ab2938c62e790f0e3
#
_entry.id   0642f0da55483f5ab2938c62e790f0e3
#
_cell.length_a   1.000
_cell.length_b   1.000
_cell.length_c   1.000
_cell.angle_alpha   90.00
_cell.angle_beta   90.00
_cell.angle_gamma   90.00
#
_symmetry.space_group_name_H-M   'P 1'
#
loop_
_entity.id
_entity.type
_entity.pdbx_description
1 polymer ?
#
loop_
_entity_poly.entity_id
_entity_poly.type
_entity_poly.pdbx_seq_one_letter_code
_entity_poly.pdbx_strand_id
1 'polypeptide(L)'
;RGKSIKRYKCSACKKQYTVTTGTIFADHKLPLKKYLYALVTYIDAVKGISALQLSRNCRIQYKTAYVLLHKFRAIIKEHSDNEKLEGTVEMDGCYVGKTKPKNRKEDRLDLRLAQNANPNKRCVMVAREVSKDGSGASKSRVGVTRGEYSNVITKFALDNVTKNSTIHSDGAPAYENLMAHFELIQGDHSKAYVGENGESSNQAESFFSRFRRLQYGQCHKITVKYLLNYTLEIAYREDNRRRSNGSIMVDLVSKAMNTSNYNPWVGYWSGNRPASEQLLTA
;
A
#
# COMPACT_ATOMS: atom_id res chain seq x y z
N ARG A 1 32.52 -14.03 -17.97
CA ARG A 1 32.19 -13.07 -19.06
C ARG A 1 30.68 -12.85 -19.03
N GLY A 2 30.23 -11.61 -18.71
CA GLY A 2 28.83 -11.25 -18.64
C GLY A 2 28.17 -11.38 -20.03
N LYS A 3 26.98 -12.00 -20.09
CA LYS A 3 26.19 -12.05 -21.33
C LYS A 3 25.89 -10.61 -21.73
N SER A 4 26.25 -10.22 -22.96
CA SER A 4 25.95 -8.89 -23.50
C SER A 4 24.44 -8.66 -23.54
N ILE A 5 23.97 -7.56 -23.00
CA ILE A 5 22.57 -7.14 -23.15
C ILE A 5 22.36 -6.80 -24.63
N LYS A 6 21.33 -7.39 -25.23
CA LYS A 6 20.97 -7.10 -26.63
C LYS A 6 20.56 -5.63 -26.73
N ARG A 7 21.27 -4.88 -27.58
CA ARG A 7 21.01 -3.46 -27.85
C ARG A 7 20.46 -3.30 -29.26
N TYR A 8 19.56 -2.38 -29.39
CA TYR A 8 18.98 -1.96 -30.65
C TYR A 8 19.43 -0.54 -30.97
N LYS A 9 19.42 -0.15 -32.24
CA LYS A 9 19.73 1.19 -32.70
C LYS A 9 18.56 1.74 -33.51
N CYS A 10 18.08 2.91 -33.15
CA CYS A 10 17.03 3.59 -33.90
C CYS A 10 17.54 3.98 -35.29
N SER A 11 16.78 3.68 -36.34
CA SER A 11 17.13 4.03 -37.72
C SER A 11 17.10 5.55 -37.95
N ALA A 12 16.20 6.27 -37.27
CA ALA A 12 16.02 7.71 -37.41
C ALA A 12 17.05 8.51 -36.58
N CYS A 13 16.99 8.40 -35.25
CA CYS A 13 17.83 9.23 -34.37
C CYS A 13 19.17 8.59 -33.99
N LYS A 14 19.47 7.36 -34.43
CA LYS A 14 20.70 6.59 -34.19
C LYS A 14 20.96 6.26 -32.71
N LYS A 15 20.09 6.65 -31.79
CA LYS A 15 20.19 6.31 -30.35
C LYS A 15 20.11 4.79 -30.11
N GLN A 16 20.92 4.30 -29.21
CA GLN A 16 20.87 2.89 -28.76
C GLN A 16 19.85 2.74 -27.64
N TYR A 17 19.13 1.63 -27.62
CA TYR A 17 18.17 1.28 -26.59
C TYR A 17 18.13 -0.23 -26.34
N THR A 18 17.55 -0.61 -25.22
CA THR A 18 17.26 -1.99 -24.83
C THR A 18 15.77 -2.12 -24.59
N VAL A 19 15.27 -3.32 -24.37
CA VAL A 19 13.85 -3.56 -24.05
C VAL A 19 13.39 -2.87 -22.76
N THR A 20 14.32 -2.47 -21.87
CA THR A 20 14.02 -1.80 -20.61
C THR A 20 14.33 -0.30 -20.61
N THR A 21 14.81 0.24 -21.73
CA THR A 21 15.12 1.68 -21.84
C THR A 21 13.88 2.52 -21.61
N GLY A 22 13.98 3.54 -20.75
CA GLY A 22 12.86 4.40 -20.36
C GLY A 22 11.95 3.84 -19.29
N THR A 23 12.11 2.58 -18.91
CA THR A 23 11.28 1.92 -17.89
C THR A 23 11.94 1.94 -16.50
N ILE A 24 11.19 1.60 -15.45
CA ILE A 24 11.69 1.46 -14.08
C ILE A 24 12.84 0.41 -13.96
N PHE A 25 12.99 -0.47 -14.96
CA PHE A 25 14.08 -1.45 -15.05
C PHE A 25 15.25 -0.99 -15.93
N ALA A 26 15.26 0.28 -16.38
CA ALA A 26 16.39 0.82 -17.11
C ALA A 26 17.70 0.68 -16.32
N ASP A 27 18.83 0.64 -17.02
CA ASP A 27 20.20 0.58 -16.48
C ASP A 27 20.44 -0.58 -15.49
N HIS A 28 19.71 -1.67 -15.68
CA HIS A 28 19.81 -2.84 -14.82
C HIS A 28 21.16 -3.58 -15.01
N LYS A 29 21.79 -3.95 -13.88
CA LYS A 29 23.05 -4.73 -13.88
C LYS A 29 22.80 -6.25 -13.82
N LEU A 30 21.63 -6.67 -13.38
CA LEU A 30 21.24 -8.07 -13.32
C LEU A 30 20.63 -8.53 -14.64
N PRO A 31 20.78 -9.82 -15.03
CA PRO A 31 20.05 -10.38 -16.15
C PRO A 31 18.54 -10.22 -15.97
N LEU A 32 17.81 -9.90 -17.04
CA LEU A 32 16.35 -9.71 -17.00
C LEU A 32 15.62 -10.92 -16.40
N LYS A 33 16.11 -12.15 -16.65
CA LYS A 33 15.60 -13.39 -16.06
C LYS A 33 15.52 -13.31 -14.51
N LYS A 34 16.49 -12.66 -13.86
CA LYS A 34 16.47 -12.50 -12.39
C LYS A 34 15.40 -11.50 -11.94
N TYR A 35 15.10 -10.48 -12.73
CA TYR A 35 13.99 -9.55 -12.45
C TYR A 35 12.64 -10.26 -12.53
N LEU A 36 12.44 -11.06 -13.60
CA LEU A 36 11.22 -11.84 -13.77
C LEU A 36 11.06 -12.89 -12.66
N TYR A 37 12.13 -13.59 -12.31
CA TYR A 37 12.11 -14.57 -11.21
C TYR A 37 11.80 -13.90 -9.86
N ALA A 38 12.38 -12.74 -9.60
CA ALA A 38 12.09 -11.96 -8.39
C ALA A 38 10.63 -11.47 -8.36
N LEU A 39 10.06 -11.10 -9.50
CA LEU A 39 8.66 -10.70 -9.61
C LEU A 39 7.71 -11.88 -9.35
N VAL A 40 7.98 -13.07 -9.92
CA VAL A 40 7.23 -14.28 -9.60
C VAL A 40 7.29 -14.59 -8.11
N THR A 41 8.51 -14.61 -7.54
CA THR A 41 8.70 -14.84 -6.09
C THR A 41 7.93 -13.82 -5.23
N TYR A 42 7.87 -12.55 -5.68
CA TYR A 42 7.10 -11.50 -5.01
C TYR A 42 5.59 -11.76 -5.09
N ILE A 43 5.08 -12.19 -6.23
CA ILE A 43 3.65 -12.47 -6.43
C ILE A 43 3.22 -13.68 -5.61
N ASP A 44 3.98 -14.76 -5.63
CA ASP A 44 3.70 -16.02 -4.94
C ASP A 44 3.68 -15.88 -3.41
N ALA A 45 4.33 -14.84 -2.88
CA ALA A 45 4.41 -14.58 -1.46
C ALA A 45 3.11 -13.96 -0.92
N VAL A 46 2.11 -14.76 -0.61
CA VAL A 46 0.75 -14.34 -0.18
C VAL A 46 0.75 -13.31 0.95
N LYS A 47 1.68 -13.42 1.91
CA LYS A 47 1.83 -12.48 3.04
C LYS A 47 2.91 -11.43 2.81
N GLY A 48 3.36 -11.26 1.55
CA GLY A 48 4.53 -10.45 1.21
C GLY A 48 5.85 -11.17 1.49
N ILE A 49 6.96 -10.54 1.12
CA ILE A 49 8.30 -11.11 1.24
C ILE A 49 9.29 -10.07 1.76
N SER A 50 10.21 -10.49 2.65
CA SER A 50 11.29 -9.64 3.09
C SER A 50 12.40 -9.52 2.04
N ALA A 51 13.15 -8.40 2.08
CA ALA A 51 14.30 -8.23 1.18
C ALA A 51 15.39 -9.28 1.42
N LEU A 52 15.53 -9.76 2.67
CA LEU A 52 16.48 -10.83 2.99
C LEU A 52 16.06 -12.16 2.36
N GLN A 53 14.78 -12.52 2.45
CA GLN A 53 14.27 -13.73 1.82
C GLN A 53 14.40 -13.66 0.30
N LEU A 54 14.00 -12.53 -0.32
CA LEU A 54 14.14 -12.35 -1.77
C LEU A 54 15.61 -12.44 -2.21
N SER A 55 16.55 -11.86 -1.44
CA SER A 55 17.97 -11.92 -1.76
C SER A 55 18.49 -13.36 -1.80
N ARG A 56 18.06 -14.20 -0.86
CA ARG A 56 18.42 -15.64 -0.80
C ARG A 56 17.80 -16.42 -1.95
N ASN A 57 16.51 -16.27 -2.18
CA ASN A 57 15.78 -16.97 -3.24
C ASN A 57 16.37 -16.66 -4.64
N CYS A 58 16.66 -15.39 -4.91
CA CYS A 58 17.17 -14.95 -6.21
C CYS A 58 18.71 -15.00 -6.32
N ARG A 59 19.42 -15.32 -5.22
CA ARG A 59 20.89 -15.26 -5.13
C ARG A 59 21.42 -13.90 -5.63
N ILE A 60 20.93 -12.84 -5.01
CA ILE A 60 21.32 -11.44 -5.26
C ILE A 60 21.69 -10.75 -3.94
N GLN A 61 22.39 -9.62 -4.01
CA GLN A 61 22.72 -8.87 -2.81
C GLN A 61 21.46 -8.29 -2.15
N TYR A 62 21.43 -8.22 -0.82
CA TYR A 62 20.34 -7.63 -0.03
C TYR A 62 19.95 -6.22 -0.51
N LYS A 63 20.94 -5.35 -0.76
CA LYS A 63 20.71 -3.99 -1.27
C LYS A 63 19.93 -3.99 -2.60
N THR A 64 20.24 -4.93 -3.49
CA THR A 64 19.54 -5.09 -4.77
C THR A 64 18.12 -5.61 -4.57
N ALA A 65 17.93 -6.62 -3.71
CA ALA A 65 16.60 -7.15 -3.39
C ALA A 65 15.70 -6.08 -2.75
N TYR A 66 16.24 -5.27 -1.85
CA TYR A 66 15.52 -4.17 -1.22
C TYR A 66 14.99 -3.16 -2.25
N VAL A 67 15.86 -2.66 -3.13
CA VAL A 67 15.45 -1.72 -4.18
C VAL A 67 14.46 -2.36 -5.15
N LEU A 68 14.65 -3.64 -5.50
CA LEU A 68 13.77 -4.34 -6.42
C LEU A 68 12.34 -4.49 -5.86
N LEU A 69 12.19 -4.84 -4.58
CA LEU A 69 10.89 -4.86 -3.91
C LEU A 69 10.22 -3.48 -3.93
N HIS A 70 10.99 -2.43 -3.70
CA HIS A 70 10.44 -1.08 -3.75
C HIS A 70 10.12 -0.62 -5.17
N LYS A 71 10.83 -1.09 -6.20
CA LYS A 71 10.41 -0.90 -7.60
C LYS A 71 9.06 -1.55 -7.87
N PHE A 72 8.83 -2.77 -7.39
CA PHE A 72 7.52 -3.43 -7.54
C PHE A 72 6.39 -2.64 -6.85
N ARG A 73 6.64 -2.12 -5.63
CA ARG A 73 5.69 -1.22 -4.94
C ARG A 73 5.46 0.09 -5.68
N ALA A 74 6.51 0.63 -6.31
CA ALA A 74 6.40 1.85 -7.10
C ALA A 74 5.55 1.64 -8.37
N ILE A 75 5.69 0.49 -9.03
CA ILE A 75 4.83 0.08 -10.15
C ILE A 75 3.36 0.03 -9.70
N ILE A 76 3.09 -0.65 -8.58
CA ILE A 76 1.72 -0.74 -8.02
C ILE A 76 1.17 0.66 -7.75
N LYS A 77 1.97 1.53 -7.13
CA LYS A 77 1.56 2.88 -6.79
C LYS A 77 1.25 3.75 -8.01
N GLU A 78 2.11 3.73 -9.03
CA GLU A 78 1.96 4.54 -10.24
C GLU A 78 0.75 4.13 -11.08
N HIS A 79 0.39 2.85 -10.99
CA HIS A 79 -0.76 2.27 -11.69
C HIS A 79 -1.89 1.85 -10.72
N SER A 80 -1.98 2.49 -9.55
CA SER A 80 -3.14 2.30 -8.69
C SER A 80 -4.38 2.84 -9.38
N ASP A 81 -5.45 2.07 -9.27
CA ASP A 81 -6.74 2.46 -9.81
C ASP A 81 -7.28 3.69 -9.05
N ASN A 82 -7.76 4.68 -9.78
CA ASN A 82 -8.33 5.92 -9.25
C ASN A 82 -9.87 5.95 -9.35
N GLU A 83 -10.51 4.87 -9.80
CA GLU A 83 -11.98 4.78 -9.77
C GLU A 83 -12.48 4.86 -8.33
N LYS A 84 -13.56 5.60 -8.11
CA LYS A 84 -14.18 5.70 -6.78
C LYS A 84 -14.87 4.40 -6.41
N LEU A 85 -14.88 4.12 -5.11
CA LEU A 85 -15.62 3.00 -4.52
C LEU A 85 -17.12 3.30 -4.53
N GLU A 86 -17.93 2.26 -4.68
CA GLU A 86 -19.39 2.38 -4.80
C GLU A 86 -20.11 1.42 -3.84
N GLY A 87 -21.38 1.76 -3.57
CA GLY A 87 -22.24 0.93 -2.72
C GLY A 87 -21.87 1.00 -1.25
N THR A 88 -21.74 -0.13 -0.59
CA THR A 88 -21.34 -0.17 0.82
C THR A 88 -19.81 -0.13 0.94
N VAL A 89 -19.31 0.84 1.68
CA VAL A 89 -17.86 1.07 1.87
C VAL A 89 -17.54 1.06 3.36
N GLU A 90 -16.70 0.15 3.80
CA GLU A 90 -16.16 0.14 5.16
C GLU A 90 -14.91 1.02 5.25
N MET A 91 -14.87 1.94 6.21
CA MET A 91 -13.74 2.82 6.47
C MET A 91 -13.25 2.69 7.91
N ASP A 92 -11.92 2.60 8.06
CA ASP A 92 -11.28 2.55 9.38
C ASP A 92 -9.83 3.02 9.31
N GLY A 93 -9.24 3.31 10.47
CA GLY A 93 -7.85 3.75 10.63
C GLY A 93 -7.05 2.86 11.58
N CYS A 94 -5.78 2.65 11.28
CA CYS A 94 -4.88 1.89 12.15
C CYS A 94 -3.56 2.61 12.37
N TYR A 95 -3.19 2.79 13.63
CA TYR A 95 -1.92 3.43 13.98
C TYR A 95 -0.74 2.46 13.87
N VAL A 96 0.25 2.86 13.08
CA VAL A 96 1.47 2.11 12.79
C VAL A 96 2.70 2.93 13.19
N GLY A 97 3.66 2.29 13.85
CA GLY A 97 4.93 2.91 14.23
C GLY A 97 5.43 2.48 15.60
N LYS A 98 6.60 2.97 16.00
CA LYS A 98 7.16 2.65 17.32
C LYS A 98 6.31 3.25 18.43
N THR A 99 5.96 2.42 19.40
CA THR A 99 5.44 2.87 20.68
C THR A 99 6.61 3.35 21.53
N LYS A 100 6.52 4.54 22.14
CA LYS A 100 7.46 4.90 23.21
C LYS A 100 7.22 3.92 24.37
N PRO A 101 8.28 3.39 25.00
CA PRO A 101 8.12 2.61 26.23
C PRO A 101 7.40 3.50 27.25
N LYS A 102 6.29 3.01 27.83
CA LYS A 102 5.62 3.70 28.92
C LYS A 102 6.51 3.56 30.16
N ASN A 103 6.90 4.65 30.79
CA ASN A 103 7.35 4.63 32.15
C ASN A 103 6.18 4.18 33.02
N ARG A 104 6.33 3.06 33.72
CA ARG A 104 5.23 2.29 34.36
C ARG A 104 4.42 3.03 35.43
N LYS A 105 4.81 4.23 35.88
CA LYS A 105 4.19 4.93 37.00
C LYS A 105 3.57 6.30 36.69
N GLU A 106 3.93 7.00 35.62
CA GLU A 106 3.56 8.43 35.50
C GLU A 106 2.62 8.78 34.33
N ASP A 107 2.46 7.95 33.32
CA ASP A 107 1.78 8.36 32.10
C ASP A 107 0.60 7.44 31.75
N ARG A 108 -0.51 7.57 32.47
CA ARG A 108 -1.84 7.22 31.92
C ARG A 108 -2.38 8.38 31.07
N LEU A 109 -1.54 8.90 30.17
CA LEU A 109 -1.98 9.89 29.20
C LEU A 109 -2.94 9.22 28.20
N ASP A 110 -4.12 9.78 28.04
CA ASP A 110 -5.01 9.34 26.98
C ASP A 110 -4.37 9.65 25.62
N LEU A 111 -3.91 8.60 24.96
CA LEU A 111 -3.23 8.70 23.66
C LEU A 111 -4.18 9.10 22.52
N ARG A 112 -5.49 9.20 22.77
CA ARG A 112 -6.49 9.68 21.81
C ARG A 112 -6.46 11.19 21.69
N LEU A 113 -6.03 11.87 22.75
CA LEU A 113 -5.90 13.33 22.72
C LEU A 113 -4.76 13.75 21.81
N ALA A 114 -5.02 14.71 20.92
CA ALA A 114 -4.05 15.20 19.94
C ALA A 114 -2.71 15.64 20.56
N GLN A 115 -2.75 16.25 21.75
CA GLN A 115 -1.58 16.68 22.53
C GLN A 115 -0.70 15.51 23.01
N ASN A 116 -1.29 14.32 23.16
CA ASN A 116 -0.62 13.10 23.63
C ASN A 116 -0.24 12.19 22.45
N ALA A 117 -0.56 12.57 21.22
CA ALA A 117 -0.29 11.79 20.03
C ALA A 117 1.21 11.49 19.91
N ASN A 118 1.55 10.23 19.66
CA ASN A 118 2.93 9.84 19.44
C ASN A 118 3.41 10.31 18.07
N PRO A 119 4.33 11.29 18.00
CA PRO A 119 4.79 11.88 16.73
C PRO A 119 5.47 10.86 15.80
N ASN A 120 5.85 9.70 16.34
CA ASN A 120 6.49 8.61 15.57
C ASN A 120 5.48 7.62 14.98
N LYS A 121 4.18 7.76 15.26
CA LYS A 121 3.12 6.96 14.65
C LYS A 121 2.51 7.67 13.46
N ARG A 122 1.98 6.87 12.55
CA ARG A 122 1.12 7.32 11.45
C ARG A 122 -0.14 6.48 11.47
N CYS A 123 -1.25 7.08 11.08
CA CYS A 123 -2.47 6.37 10.84
C CYS A 123 -2.51 5.91 9.37
N VAL A 124 -2.74 4.64 9.16
CA VAL A 124 -3.08 4.06 7.87
C VAL A 124 -4.59 4.06 7.77
N MET A 125 -5.13 4.82 6.82
CA MET A 125 -6.54 4.85 6.49
C MET A 125 -6.83 3.81 5.42
N VAL A 126 -7.95 3.12 5.52
CA VAL A 126 -8.46 2.23 4.49
C VAL A 126 -9.95 2.49 4.24
N ALA A 127 -10.35 2.48 2.98
CA ALA A 127 -11.73 2.39 2.55
C ALA A 127 -11.86 1.15 1.67
N ARG A 128 -12.83 0.27 1.95
CA ARG A 128 -13.03 -0.99 1.25
C ARG A 128 -14.46 -1.13 0.77
N GLU A 129 -14.63 -1.29 -0.52
CA GLU A 129 -15.91 -1.62 -1.14
C GLU A 129 -16.30 -3.05 -0.81
N VAL A 130 -17.45 -3.24 -0.20
CA VAL A 130 -17.98 -4.56 0.14
C VAL A 130 -18.63 -5.18 -1.09
N SER A 131 -18.23 -6.40 -1.42
CA SER A 131 -18.80 -7.14 -2.56
C SER A 131 -20.28 -7.49 -2.30
N LYS A 132 -21.13 -7.28 -3.29
CA LYS A 132 -22.57 -7.58 -3.21
C LYS A 132 -22.90 -9.05 -2.98
N ASP A 133 -22.00 -9.94 -3.37
CA ASP A 133 -22.12 -11.41 -3.22
C ASP A 133 -21.69 -11.93 -1.85
N GLY A 134 -21.37 -11.06 -0.90
CA GLY A 134 -20.88 -11.44 0.43
C GLY A 134 -19.45 -12.03 0.46
N SER A 135 -18.74 -12.04 -0.66
CA SER A 135 -17.40 -12.63 -0.77
C SER A 135 -16.28 -11.78 -0.13
N GLY A 136 -16.64 -10.75 0.62
CA GLY A 136 -15.71 -9.82 1.26
C GLY A 136 -15.52 -8.54 0.46
N ALA A 137 -14.38 -7.87 0.54
CA ALA A 137 -14.15 -6.65 -0.21
C ALA A 137 -13.70 -6.91 -1.66
N SER A 138 -14.15 -6.05 -2.58
CA SER A 138 -13.80 -6.07 -4.01
C SER A 138 -12.62 -5.16 -4.32
N LYS A 139 -12.66 -3.92 -3.84
CA LYS A 139 -11.66 -2.88 -4.08
C LYS A 139 -11.25 -2.22 -2.76
N SER A 140 -10.03 -1.71 -2.70
CA SER A 140 -9.49 -1.02 -1.54
C SER A 140 -8.84 0.30 -1.94
N ARG A 141 -9.05 1.36 -1.14
CA ARG A 141 -8.33 2.62 -1.22
C ARG A 141 -7.62 2.84 0.11
N VAL A 142 -6.40 3.32 0.03
CA VAL A 142 -5.57 3.47 1.22
C VAL A 142 -4.83 4.80 1.21
N GLY A 143 -4.60 5.31 2.40
CA GLY A 143 -3.82 6.51 2.60
C GLY A 143 -3.05 6.46 3.91
N VAL A 144 -2.12 7.38 4.08
CA VAL A 144 -1.35 7.54 5.32
C VAL A 144 -1.50 8.96 5.80
N THR A 145 -1.80 9.14 7.06
CA THR A 145 -1.96 10.45 7.71
C THR A 145 -1.23 10.47 9.05
N ARG A 146 -1.07 11.65 9.63
CA ARG A 146 -0.49 11.79 10.98
C ARG A 146 -1.42 11.30 12.06
N GLY A 147 -2.73 11.42 11.86
CA GLY A 147 -3.77 11.00 12.81
C GLY A 147 -5.13 10.98 12.12
N GLU A 148 -6.13 10.48 12.80
CA GLU A 148 -7.53 10.46 12.35
C GLU A 148 -8.16 11.83 12.60
N TYR A 149 -7.89 12.77 11.70
CA TYR A 149 -8.47 14.11 11.73
C TYR A 149 -9.68 14.16 10.81
N SER A 150 -10.78 14.74 11.29
CA SER A 150 -12.06 14.77 10.59
C SER A 150 -11.95 15.36 9.19
N ASN A 151 -11.22 16.47 9.01
CA ASN A 151 -11.01 17.10 7.71
C ASN A 151 -10.24 16.19 6.72
N VAL A 152 -9.25 15.43 7.20
CA VAL A 152 -8.47 14.50 6.36
C VAL A 152 -9.31 13.28 5.98
N ILE A 153 -10.10 12.75 6.94
CA ILE A 153 -11.03 11.63 6.70
C ILE A 153 -12.07 12.03 5.67
N THR A 154 -12.69 13.21 5.84
CA THR A 154 -13.71 13.70 4.92
C THR A 154 -13.14 13.87 3.51
N LYS A 155 -11.97 14.47 3.37
CA LYS A 155 -11.32 14.59 2.06
C LYS A 155 -10.98 13.24 1.46
N PHE A 156 -10.42 12.31 2.26
CA PHE A 156 -10.12 10.96 1.79
C PHE A 156 -11.37 10.25 1.28
N ALA A 157 -12.50 10.38 1.99
CA ALA A 157 -13.77 9.82 1.55
C ALA A 157 -14.26 10.47 0.24
N LEU A 158 -14.27 11.80 0.16
CA LEU A 158 -14.69 12.53 -1.04
C LEU A 158 -13.85 12.22 -2.28
N ASP A 159 -12.56 11.99 -2.09
CA ASP A 159 -11.64 11.66 -3.18
C ASP A 159 -11.82 10.22 -3.68
N ASN A 160 -12.20 9.28 -2.80
CA ASN A 160 -12.18 7.85 -3.08
C ASN A 160 -13.53 7.15 -3.10
N VAL A 161 -14.63 7.78 -2.68
CA VAL A 161 -15.97 7.17 -2.59
C VAL A 161 -16.97 8.00 -3.38
N THR A 162 -17.91 7.34 -4.05
CA THR A 162 -19.02 8.02 -4.77
C THR A 162 -20.05 8.55 -3.77
N LYS A 163 -20.68 9.69 -4.09
CA LYS A 163 -21.63 10.37 -3.19
C LYS A 163 -22.86 9.54 -2.80
N ASN A 164 -23.23 8.59 -3.62
CA ASN A 164 -24.42 7.73 -3.39
C ASN A 164 -24.07 6.43 -2.65
N SER A 165 -22.93 6.39 -1.99
CA SER A 165 -22.47 5.22 -1.22
C SER A 165 -22.83 5.36 0.24
N THR A 166 -23.07 4.24 0.90
CA THR A 166 -23.21 4.12 2.35
C THR A 166 -21.83 3.83 2.96
N ILE A 167 -21.40 4.63 3.92
CA ILE A 167 -20.11 4.41 4.62
C ILE A 167 -20.40 3.78 5.98
N HIS A 168 -19.72 2.65 6.24
CA HIS A 168 -19.67 2.01 7.56
C HIS A 168 -18.34 2.37 8.23
N SER A 169 -18.38 2.90 9.45
CA SER A 169 -17.22 3.21 10.26
C SER A 169 -17.41 2.79 11.71
N ASP A 170 -16.32 2.82 12.49
CA ASP A 170 -16.46 2.77 13.94
C ASP A 170 -17.11 4.04 14.49
N GLY A 171 -17.56 4.00 15.77
CA GLY A 171 -18.20 5.13 16.45
C GLY A 171 -17.26 6.28 16.81
N ALA A 172 -16.11 6.43 16.18
CA ALA A 172 -15.17 7.51 16.48
C ALA A 172 -15.70 8.87 15.97
N PRO A 173 -15.68 9.93 16.81
CA PRO A 173 -16.22 11.27 16.44
C PRO A 173 -15.55 11.87 15.20
N ALA A 174 -14.35 11.43 14.84
CA ALA A 174 -13.63 11.92 13.68
C ALA A 174 -14.34 11.61 12.35
N TYR A 175 -15.25 10.62 12.31
CA TYR A 175 -16.02 10.23 11.13
C TYR A 175 -17.39 10.94 11.02
N GLU A 176 -17.87 11.61 12.07
CA GLU A 176 -19.21 12.24 12.10
C GLU A 176 -19.44 13.25 10.94
N ASN A 177 -18.40 13.99 10.56
CA ASN A 177 -18.53 14.94 9.44
C ASN A 177 -18.85 14.29 8.09
N LEU A 178 -18.70 12.98 7.96
CA LEU A 178 -19.09 12.24 6.75
C LEU A 178 -20.60 12.27 6.53
N MET A 179 -21.41 12.42 7.58
CA MET A 179 -22.89 12.53 7.48
C MET A 179 -23.34 13.69 6.58
N ALA A 180 -22.52 14.73 6.43
CA ALA A 180 -22.84 15.85 5.53
C ALA A 180 -22.72 15.48 4.04
N HIS A 181 -22.09 14.36 3.70
CA HIS A 181 -21.74 14.01 2.33
C HIS A 181 -22.18 12.61 1.91
N PHE A 182 -22.39 11.71 2.88
CA PHE A 182 -22.68 10.29 2.66
C PHE A 182 -23.76 9.81 3.64
N GLU A 183 -24.42 8.73 3.31
CA GLU A 183 -25.14 7.95 4.29
C GLU A 183 -24.10 7.26 5.20
N LEU A 184 -24.06 7.63 6.47
CA LEU A 184 -23.10 7.11 7.45
C LEU A 184 -23.78 6.20 8.44
N ILE A 185 -23.28 4.98 8.55
CA ILE A 185 -23.69 4.01 9.56
C ILE A 185 -22.49 3.75 10.49
N GLN A 186 -22.65 4.07 11.78
CA GLN A 186 -21.60 3.90 12.77
C GLN A 186 -21.91 2.73 13.69
N GLY A 187 -21.04 1.74 13.71
CA GLY A 187 -21.15 0.58 14.59
C GLY A 187 -20.52 0.85 15.95
N ASP A 188 -21.23 0.50 17.03
CA ASP A 188 -20.70 0.47 18.40
C ASP A 188 -20.10 -0.90 18.69
N HIS A 189 -18.81 -1.08 18.40
CA HIS A 189 -18.09 -2.34 18.65
C HIS A 189 -18.07 -2.78 20.12
N SER A 190 -18.50 -1.92 21.06
CA SER A 190 -18.62 -2.31 22.45
C SER A 190 -19.79 -3.26 22.70
N LYS A 191 -20.78 -3.32 21.77
CA LYS A 191 -22.01 -4.07 21.92
C LYS A 191 -22.11 -5.31 21.03
N ALA A 192 -21.67 -5.24 19.77
CA ALA A 192 -21.67 -6.37 18.84
C ALA A 192 -20.66 -6.21 17.69
N TYR A 193 -20.14 -7.33 17.15
CA TYR A 193 -19.27 -7.32 15.96
C TYR A 193 -20.03 -7.01 14.65
N VAL A 194 -21.33 -7.27 14.65
CA VAL A 194 -22.26 -6.90 13.56
C VAL A 194 -23.47 -6.29 14.28
N GLY A 195 -23.80 -5.06 13.97
CA GLY A 195 -24.95 -4.38 14.54
C GLY A 195 -26.27 -4.95 13.98
N GLU A 196 -27.39 -4.62 14.64
CA GLU A 196 -28.74 -5.08 14.27
C GLU A 196 -29.14 -4.66 12.84
N ASN A 197 -28.55 -3.59 12.31
CA ASN A 197 -28.78 -3.09 10.95
C ASN A 197 -27.69 -3.55 9.95
N GLY A 198 -26.85 -4.54 10.31
CA GLY A 198 -25.78 -5.05 9.45
C GLY A 198 -24.50 -4.20 9.43
N GLU A 199 -24.36 -3.27 10.39
CA GLU A 199 -23.13 -2.49 10.53
C GLU A 199 -21.94 -3.42 10.76
N SER A 200 -20.88 -3.23 9.97
CA SER A 200 -19.69 -4.06 10.02
C SER A 200 -18.46 -3.24 9.62
N SER A 201 -17.37 -3.45 10.32
CA SER A 201 -16.02 -2.99 9.93
C SER A 201 -15.09 -4.18 9.61
N ASN A 202 -15.65 -5.37 9.46
CA ASN A 202 -14.92 -6.63 9.32
C ASN A 202 -13.94 -6.63 8.15
N GLN A 203 -14.27 -5.94 7.04
CA GLN A 203 -13.40 -5.87 5.87
C GLN A 203 -12.20 -4.95 6.13
N ALA A 204 -12.41 -3.83 6.82
CA ALA A 204 -11.33 -2.94 7.23
C ALA A 204 -10.42 -3.62 8.25
N GLU A 205 -10.97 -4.29 9.26
CA GLU A 205 -10.20 -5.07 10.24
C GLU A 205 -9.41 -6.21 9.58
N SER A 206 -10.01 -6.92 8.64
CA SER A 206 -9.36 -7.95 7.83
C SER A 206 -8.16 -7.40 7.09
N PHE A 207 -8.28 -6.20 6.49
CA PHE A 207 -7.17 -5.52 5.84
C PHE A 207 -6.01 -5.27 6.82
N PHE A 208 -6.29 -4.70 7.99
CA PHE A 208 -5.26 -4.43 8.99
C PHE A 208 -4.63 -5.71 9.56
N SER A 209 -5.40 -6.78 9.69
CA SER A 209 -4.85 -8.09 10.06
C SER A 209 -3.79 -8.56 9.05
N ARG A 210 -4.03 -8.39 7.74
CA ARG A 210 -3.08 -8.77 6.69
C ARG A 210 -1.88 -7.84 6.65
N PHE A 211 -2.10 -6.53 6.81
CA PHE A 211 -1.03 -5.54 6.93
C PHE A 211 -0.10 -5.87 8.12
N ARG A 212 -0.65 -6.19 9.29
CA ARG A 212 0.12 -6.59 10.47
C ARG A 212 0.94 -7.87 10.23
N ARG A 213 0.39 -8.84 9.49
CA ARG A 213 1.12 -10.06 9.12
C ARG A 213 2.33 -9.76 8.22
N LEU A 214 2.22 -8.82 7.28
CA LEU A 214 3.36 -8.34 6.50
C LEU A 214 4.37 -7.63 7.41
N GLN A 215 3.89 -6.70 8.25
CA GLN A 215 4.74 -5.89 9.10
C GLN A 215 5.53 -6.75 10.10
N TYR A 216 4.86 -7.56 10.90
CA TYR A 216 5.50 -8.33 11.99
C TYR A 216 6.14 -9.62 11.49
N GLY A 217 5.55 -10.29 10.50
CA GLY A 217 6.00 -11.60 10.03
C GLY A 217 7.11 -11.52 8.96
N GLN A 218 7.20 -10.42 8.20
CA GLN A 218 8.12 -10.33 7.07
C GLN A 218 9.11 -9.14 7.16
N CYS A 219 8.60 -7.96 7.47
CA CYS A 219 9.40 -6.74 7.40
C CYS A 219 9.96 -6.29 8.75
N HIS A 220 9.38 -6.73 9.87
CA HIS A 220 9.67 -6.38 11.26
C HIS A 220 9.65 -4.86 11.54
N LYS A 221 10.17 -4.04 10.65
CA LYS A 221 10.20 -2.59 10.75
C LYS A 221 9.88 -1.95 9.40
N ILE A 222 8.81 -1.17 9.37
CA ILE A 222 8.48 -0.30 8.24
C ILE A 222 8.75 1.14 8.66
N THR A 223 9.60 1.84 7.91
CA THR A 223 9.86 3.27 8.12
C THR A 223 8.67 4.07 7.61
N VAL A 224 8.21 5.06 8.36
CA VAL A 224 7.06 5.92 8.01
C VAL A 224 7.19 6.52 6.61
N LYS A 225 8.41 6.87 6.20
CA LYS A 225 8.72 7.37 4.85
C LYS A 225 8.21 6.46 3.71
N TYR A 226 8.17 5.16 3.93
CA TYR A 226 7.76 4.17 2.92
C TYR A 226 6.44 3.48 3.25
N LEU A 227 5.76 3.92 4.31
CA LEU A 227 4.57 3.26 4.83
C LEU A 227 3.48 3.13 3.77
N LEU A 228 3.21 4.20 3.01
CA LEU A 228 2.23 4.19 1.92
C LEU A 228 2.54 3.10 0.88
N ASN A 229 3.81 2.90 0.52
CA ASN A 229 4.18 1.89 -0.48
C ASN A 229 3.86 0.46 0.00
N TYR A 230 4.04 0.17 1.29
CA TYR A 230 3.69 -1.12 1.88
C TYR A 230 2.17 -1.28 2.01
N THR A 231 1.46 -0.21 2.33
CA THR A 231 0.00 -0.24 2.44
C THR A 231 -0.65 -0.48 1.07
N LEU A 232 -0.15 0.18 0.02
CA LEU A 232 -0.59 -0.04 -1.36
C LEU A 232 -0.27 -1.46 -1.85
N GLU A 233 0.86 -2.06 -1.43
CA GLU A 233 1.15 -3.46 -1.71
C GLU A 233 0.06 -4.38 -1.15
N ILE A 234 -0.38 -4.16 0.09
CA ILE A 234 -1.43 -4.99 0.69
C ILE A 234 -2.77 -4.76 -0.01
N ALA A 235 -3.14 -3.51 -0.31
CA ALA A 235 -4.35 -3.21 -1.08
C ALA A 235 -4.34 -3.95 -2.43
N TYR A 236 -3.24 -3.85 -3.19
CA TYR A 236 -3.09 -4.56 -4.46
C TYR A 236 -3.23 -6.09 -4.32
N ARG A 237 -2.63 -6.69 -3.27
CA ARG A 237 -2.74 -8.13 -3.02
C ARG A 237 -4.16 -8.55 -2.68
N GLU A 238 -4.86 -7.75 -1.88
CA GLU A 238 -6.25 -8.02 -1.50
C GLU A 238 -7.19 -7.91 -2.70
N ASP A 239 -7.06 -6.86 -3.49
CA ASP A 239 -7.93 -6.61 -4.64
C ASP A 239 -7.71 -7.65 -5.75
N ASN A 240 -6.50 -8.21 -5.84
CA ASN A 240 -6.17 -9.24 -6.84
C ASN A 240 -6.19 -10.68 -6.30
N ARG A 241 -6.61 -10.93 -5.04
CA ARG A 241 -6.50 -12.25 -4.38
C ARG A 241 -7.24 -13.40 -5.07
N ARG A 242 -8.19 -13.09 -5.95
CA ARG A 242 -8.97 -14.08 -6.71
C ARG A 242 -8.42 -14.32 -8.12
N ARG A 243 -7.42 -13.55 -8.54
CA ARG A 243 -6.76 -13.71 -9.85
C ARG A 243 -5.68 -14.76 -9.77
N SER A 244 -5.41 -15.45 -10.89
CA SER A 244 -4.27 -16.34 -10.99
C SER A 244 -2.94 -15.60 -10.94
N ASN A 245 -1.89 -16.20 -10.35
CA ASN A 245 -0.56 -15.60 -10.29
C ASN A 245 0.00 -15.27 -11.69
N GLY A 246 -0.32 -16.09 -12.70
CA GLY A 246 0.04 -15.80 -14.10
C GLY A 246 -0.57 -14.51 -14.62
N SER A 247 -1.87 -14.29 -14.36
CA SER A 247 -2.58 -13.06 -14.74
C SER A 247 -1.99 -11.83 -14.03
N ILE A 248 -1.68 -11.95 -12.73
CA ILE A 248 -1.03 -10.87 -11.95
C ILE A 248 0.38 -10.59 -12.49
N MET A 249 1.12 -11.63 -12.89
CA MET A 249 2.46 -11.49 -13.48
C MET A 249 2.42 -10.68 -14.79
N VAL A 250 1.50 -11.00 -15.69
CA VAL A 250 1.34 -10.28 -16.96
C VAL A 250 0.97 -8.81 -16.72
N ASP A 251 0.04 -8.56 -15.81
CA ASP A 251 -0.38 -7.22 -15.42
C ASP A 251 0.79 -6.39 -14.87
N LEU A 252 1.55 -6.93 -13.90
CA LEU A 252 2.68 -6.21 -13.31
C LEU A 252 3.84 -5.99 -14.31
N VAL A 253 4.09 -6.93 -15.22
CA VAL A 253 5.10 -6.74 -16.28
C VAL A 253 4.65 -5.64 -17.21
N SER A 254 3.39 -5.63 -17.66
CA SER A 254 2.84 -4.56 -18.50
C SER A 254 2.95 -3.20 -17.83
N LYS A 255 2.53 -3.09 -16.58
CA LYS A 255 2.67 -1.88 -15.77
C LYS A 255 4.13 -1.43 -15.62
N ALA A 256 5.04 -2.37 -15.37
CA ALA A 256 6.47 -2.08 -15.23
C ALA A 256 7.09 -1.51 -16.52
N MET A 257 6.63 -1.97 -17.68
CA MET A 257 7.09 -1.45 -18.97
C MET A 257 6.58 -0.04 -19.26
N ASN A 258 5.48 0.37 -18.61
CA ASN A 258 4.90 1.71 -18.70
C ASN A 258 5.27 2.63 -17.52
N THR A 259 6.01 2.11 -16.52
CA THR A 259 6.52 2.91 -15.40
C THR A 259 7.83 3.59 -15.79
N SER A 260 7.90 4.90 -15.63
CA SER A 260 9.05 5.72 -16.03
C SER A 260 10.32 5.40 -15.22
N ASN A 261 11.49 5.58 -15.88
CA ASN A 261 12.80 5.53 -15.22
C ASN A 261 13.13 6.76 -14.35
N TYR A 262 12.32 7.82 -14.40
CA TYR A 262 12.43 8.97 -13.48
C TYR A 262 11.94 8.67 -12.06
N ASN A 263 11.69 7.40 -11.75
CA ASN A 263 11.28 6.94 -10.44
C ASN A 263 12.46 7.01 -9.44
N PRO A 264 12.26 7.46 -8.18
CA PRO A 264 13.32 7.59 -7.17
C PRO A 264 13.99 6.27 -6.77
N TRP A 265 13.45 5.12 -7.19
CA TRP A 265 14.08 3.81 -6.99
C TRP A 265 15.07 3.44 -8.10
N VAL A 266 15.16 4.22 -9.17
CA VAL A 266 16.23 4.12 -10.15
C VAL A 266 17.39 4.98 -9.66
N GLY A 267 18.56 4.38 -9.43
CA GLY A 267 19.73 5.07 -8.84
C GLY A 267 19.62 5.30 -7.32
N TYR A 268 18.76 4.57 -6.60
CA TYR A 268 18.56 4.76 -5.15
C TYR A 268 19.86 4.78 -4.34
N TRP A 269 20.80 3.87 -4.61
CA TRP A 269 22.08 3.80 -3.92
C TRP A 269 23.11 4.83 -4.43
N SER A 270 22.79 5.52 -5.52
CA SER A 270 23.57 6.66 -6.05
C SER A 270 23.00 8.02 -5.60
N GLY A 271 22.11 8.02 -4.60
CA GLY A 271 21.57 9.25 -4.00
C GLY A 271 20.16 9.61 -4.42
N ASN A 272 19.63 9.01 -5.48
CA ASN A 272 18.23 9.25 -5.89
C ASN A 272 17.27 8.52 -4.92
N ARG A 273 16.72 9.27 -3.97
CA ARG A 273 15.84 8.72 -2.92
C ARG A 273 14.55 9.53 -2.83
N PRO A 274 13.41 8.91 -2.45
CA PRO A 274 12.22 9.68 -2.13
C PRO A 274 12.54 10.78 -1.12
N ALA A 275 12.10 12.00 -1.34
CA ALA A 275 12.49 13.14 -0.49
C ALA A 275 11.87 13.04 0.91
N SER A 276 10.57 12.75 1.00
CA SER A 276 9.79 12.77 2.25
C SER A 276 8.81 11.61 2.33
N GLU A 277 8.14 11.49 3.47
CA GLU A 277 6.93 10.67 3.61
C GLU A 277 5.78 11.25 2.79
N GLN A 278 4.86 10.40 2.38
CA GLN A 278 3.68 10.80 1.61
C GLN A 278 2.46 10.66 2.51
N LEU A 279 1.88 11.80 2.84
CA LEU A 279 0.74 11.91 3.73
C LEU A 279 -0.46 12.48 2.97
N LEU A 280 -1.64 12.03 3.38
CA LEU A 280 -2.89 12.73 3.08
C LEU A 280 -2.86 14.08 3.81
N THR A 281 -3.24 15.10 3.11
CA THR A 281 -3.43 16.47 3.64
C THR A 281 -4.87 16.88 3.43
N ALA A 282 -5.38 17.70 4.32
CA ALA A 282 -6.71 18.28 4.19
C ALA A 282 -6.83 19.18 2.95
#